data_ea59fdde692b66e1ce0f0921c2f2c047
#
_entry.id   ea59fdde692b66e1ce0f0921c2f2c047
#
_cell.length_a   1.000
_cell.length_b   1.000
_cell.length_c   1.000
_cell.angle_alpha   90.00
_cell.angle_beta   90.00
_cell.angle_gamma   90.00
#
_symmetry.space_group_name_H-M   'P 1'
#
loop_
_entity.id
_entity.type
_entity.pdbx_description
1 polymer ?
#
loop_
_entity_poly.entity_id
_entity_poly.type
_entity_poly.pdbx_seq_one_letter_code
_entity_poly.pdbx_strand_id
1 'polypeptide(L)'
;MFLLYKKKKVFESPFYYFPLSPETSFLCIMKGMTLKENIIQLAHSIGISKIGFTTADDFAYLEKSLRLAVEEGRNSGFEHKNIEERIHPKLSLSSAKTIISIAVAYPHKLKQQPQKTAYKRGKFTPNSWGLDYHYVLQDKLNRLAAGIEEMTRDFEYKGMVDTGALVDTAVAQRAG
;
A
#
# COMPACT_ATOMS: atom_id res chain seq x y z
N MET A 1 -0.44 0.61 0.69
CA MET A 1 -1.34 0.14 1.77
C MET A 1 -2.52 -0.58 1.17
N PHE A 2 -3.13 -1.52 1.89
CA PHE A 2 -4.10 -2.44 1.32
C PHE A 2 -5.18 -2.80 2.34
N LEU A 3 -6.46 -2.71 1.98
CA LEU A 3 -7.59 -3.05 2.86
C LEU A 3 -8.23 -4.35 2.40
N LEU A 4 -8.36 -5.33 3.29
CA LEU A 4 -8.93 -6.64 3.00
C LEU A 4 -10.28 -6.85 3.65
N TYR A 5 -11.22 -7.43 2.88
CA TYR A 5 -12.46 -7.92 3.43
C TYR A 5 -12.97 -9.20 2.77
N LYS A 6 -13.82 -9.93 3.51
CA LYS A 6 -14.50 -11.14 3.08
C LYS A 6 -15.98 -10.84 2.76
N LYS A 7 -16.38 -10.75 1.48
CA LYS A 7 -17.80 -10.75 1.07
C LYS A 7 -18.03 -11.25 -0.36
N LYS A 8 -19.16 -11.89 -0.53
CA LYS A 8 -19.72 -12.43 -1.77
C LYS A 8 -20.31 -11.31 -2.65
N LYS A 9 -19.82 -11.10 -3.82
CA LYS A 9 -20.45 -10.86 -5.14
C LYS A 9 -19.64 -9.91 -6.04
N VAL A 10 -19.53 -10.39 -7.26
CA VAL A 10 -19.19 -9.81 -8.56
C VAL A 10 -19.39 -8.31 -8.68
N PHE A 11 -18.30 -7.61 -9.06
CA PHE A 11 -18.39 -6.38 -9.82
C PHE A 11 -17.33 -6.39 -10.93
N GLU A 12 -17.80 -6.34 -12.16
CA GLU A 12 -16.96 -6.18 -13.34
C GLU A 12 -16.36 -4.78 -13.34
N SER A 13 -15.05 -4.70 -13.28
CA SER A 13 -14.29 -3.48 -13.56
C SER A 13 -13.39 -3.74 -14.77
N PRO A 14 -13.40 -2.89 -15.79
CA PRO A 14 -12.55 -3.07 -16.95
C PRO A 14 -11.15 -2.54 -16.65
N PHE A 15 -10.34 -3.33 -15.95
CA PHE A 15 -8.91 -3.07 -15.85
C PHE A 15 -8.14 -4.16 -16.58
N TYR A 16 -7.26 -3.74 -17.46
CA TYR A 16 -6.45 -4.53 -18.35
C TYR A 16 -5.78 -5.70 -17.62
N TYR A 17 -6.18 -6.89 -17.99
CA TYR A 17 -5.57 -8.15 -17.61
C TYR A 17 -4.20 -8.23 -18.30
N PHE A 18 -3.12 -8.08 -17.55
CA PHE A 18 -1.80 -8.48 -18.01
C PHE A 18 -1.66 -9.96 -17.66
N PRO A 19 -1.56 -10.87 -18.64
CA PRO A 19 -1.39 -12.27 -18.33
C PRO A 19 -0.05 -12.46 -17.64
N LEU A 20 -0.08 -13.03 -16.43
CA LEU A 20 1.11 -13.55 -15.76
C LEU A 20 1.71 -14.63 -16.67
N SER A 21 3.01 -14.59 -16.90
CA SER A 21 3.70 -15.63 -17.66
C SER A 21 3.47 -17.01 -17.03
N PRO A 22 3.44 -18.10 -17.82
CA PRO A 22 3.10 -19.46 -17.34
C PRO A 22 4.04 -20.02 -16.26
N GLU A 23 5.12 -19.32 -15.94
CA GLU A 23 6.14 -19.77 -14.98
C GLU A 23 5.82 -19.41 -13.52
N THR A 24 4.74 -18.69 -13.24
CA THR A 24 4.33 -18.32 -11.88
C THR A 24 3.04 -19.03 -11.44
N SER A 25 2.91 -20.31 -11.73
CA SER A 25 1.93 -21.14 -11.00
C SER A 25 2.44 -21.40 -9.58
N PHE A 26 2.37 -20.39 -8.73
CA PHE A 26 2.72 -20.47 -7.31
C PHE A 26 1.62 -21.14 -6.47
N LEU A 27 0.95 -22.12 -7.04
CA LEU A 27 0.00 -23.00 -6.34
C LEU A 27 0.73 -24.15 -5.63
N CYS A 28 1.82 -23.86 -4.93
CA CYS A 28 2.26 -24.71 -3.85
C CYS A 28 1.84 -24.03 -2.55
N ILE A 29 0.56 -24.15 -2.18
CA ILE A 29 0.14 -23.99 -0.78
C ILE A 29 1.02 -24.94 0.00
N MET A 30 2.07 -24.42 0.64
CA MET A 30 2.97 -25.24 1.42
C MET A 30 2.13 -25.83 2.56
N LYS A 31 1.89 -27.12 2.51
CA LYS A 31 1.14 -27.86 3.54
C LYS A 31 1.70 -27.49 4.91
N GLY A 32 0.90 -26.85 5.75
CA GLY A 32 1.24 -26.50 7.13
C GLY A 32 1.46 -25.01 7.42
N MET A 33 1.46 -24.12 6.41
CA MET A 33 1.58 -22.67 6.64
C MET A 33 0.22 -21.99 6.80
N THR A 34 0.18 -20.98 7.65
CA THR A 34 -1.00 -20.12 7.80
C THR A 34 -1.19 -19.22 6.57
N LEU A 35 -2.42 -18.71 6.37
CA LEU A 35 -2.69 -17.74 5.30
C LEU A 35 -1.75 -16.52 5.39
N LYS A 36 -1.48 -16.03 6.60
CA LYS A 36 -0.58 -14.89 6.82
C LYS A 36 0.83 -15.18 6.32
N GLU A 37 1.38 -16.36 6.60
CA GLU A 37 2.71 -16.77 6.15
C GLU A 37 2.78 -16.89 4.63
N ASN A 38 1.75 -17.45 4.00
CA ASN A 38 1.65 -17.54 2.54
C ASN A 38 1.61 -16.15 1.90
N ILE A 39 0.85 -15.20 2.46
CA ILE A 39 0.81 -13.82 1.98
C ILE A 39 2.18 -13.13 2.12
N ILE A 40 2.90 -13.36 3.22
CA ILE A 40 4.25 -12.81 3.43
C ILE A 40 5.21 -13.35 2.35
N GLN A 41 5.19 -14.65 2.09
CA GLN A 41 6.03 -15.24 1.05
C GLN A 41 5.70 -14.71 -0.34
N LEU A 42 4.42 -14.61 -0.68
CA LEU A 42 3.98 -14.01 -1.92
C LEU A 42 4.49 -12.56 -2.05
N ALA A 43 4.35 -11.76 -1.00
CA ALA A 43 4.83 -10.37 -0.98
C ALA A 43 6.33 -10.28 -1.29
N HIS A 44 7.15 -11.12 -0.66
CA HIS A 44 8.58 -11.16 -0.92
C HIS A 44 8.90 -11.62 -2.35
N SER A 45 8.19 -12.62 -2.88
CA SER A 45 8.40 -13.12 -4.25
C SER A 45 8.12 -12.08 -5.33
N ILE A 46 7.19 -11.16 -5.10
CA ILE A 46 6.89 -10.05 -6.01
C ILE A 46 7.70 -8.77 -5.71
N GLY A 47 8.71 -8.88 -4.83
CA GLY A 47 9.64 -7.79 -4.52
C GLY A 47 9.07 -6.70 -3.61
N ILE A 48 8.16 -7.04 -2.71
CA ILE A 48 7.78 -6.21 -1.57
C ILE A 48 8.80 -6.42 -0.47
N SER A 49 9.47 -5.35 -0.02
CA SER A 49 10.58 -5.44 0.92
C SER A 49 10.12 -5.72 2.36
N LYS A 50 8.98 -5.13 2.74
CA LYS A 50 8.35 -5.35 4.05
C LYS A 50 6.85 -5.39 3.90
N ILE A 51 6.21 -6.19 4.75
CA ILE A 51 4.76 -6.32 4.83
C ILE A 51 4.37 -6.44 6.30
N GLY A 52 3.35 -5.69 6.69
CA GLY A 52 2.78 -5.71 8.05
C GLY A 52 1.26 -5.84 8.00
N PHE A 53 0.66 -6.26 9.12
CA PHE A 53 -0.77 -6.52 9.21
C PHE A 53 -1.33 -5.86 10.46
N THR A 54 -2.48 -5.19 10.32
CA THR A 54 -3.23 -4.65 11.45
C THR A 54 -4.73 -4.80 11.24
N THR A 55 -5.50 -4.63 12.30
CA THR A 55 -6.96 -4.60 12.22
C THR A 55 -7.45 -3.32 11.53
N ALA A 56 -8.66 -3.36 10.97
CA ALA A 56 -9.32 -2.18 10.40
C ALA A 56 -10.13 -1.41 11.47
N ASP A 57 -9.64 -1.40 12.70
CA ASP A 57 -10.18 -0.58 13.78
C ASP A 57 -9.82 0.89 13.56
N ASP A 58 -10.61 1.78 14.14
CA ASP A 58 -10.46 3.21 14.01
C ASP A 58 -9.14 3.73 14.56
N PHE A 59 -8.65 4.82 13.97
CA PHE A 59 -7.48 5.56 14.41
C PHE A 59 -7.90 6.82 15.20
N ALA A 60 -8.91 6.70 16.07
CA ALA A 60 -9.51 7.81 16.79
C ALA A 60 -8.48 8.70 17.56
N TYR A 61 -7.36 8.10 18.00
CA TYR A 61 -6.29 8.83 18.68
C TYR A 61 -5.61 9.91 17.81
N LEU A 62 -5.77 9.84 16.47
CA LEU A 62 -5.21 10.83 15.54
C LEU A 62 -6.10 12.07 15.40
N GLU A 63 -7.38 11.98 15.72
CA GLU A 63 -8.37 13.02 15.42
C GLU A 63 -7.93 14.40 15.92
N LYS A 64 -7.58 14.49 17.20
CA LYS A 64 -7.16 15.76 17.81
C LYS A 64 -5.96 16.38 17.07
N SER A 65 -4.96 15.57 16.74
CA SER A 65 -3.74 16.05 16.07
C SER A 65 -4.02 16.49 14.63
N LEU A 66 -4.91 15.80 13.93
CA LEU A 66 -5.29 16.14 12.58
C LEU A 66 -6.11 17.42 12.51
N ARG A 67 -7.07 17.60 13.43
CA ARG A 67 -7.86 18.84 13.52
C ARG A 67 -6.98 20.03 13.85
N LEU A 68 -6.10 19.91 14.85
CA LEU A 68 -5.15 20.95 15.21
C LEU A 68 -4.21 21.32 14.04
N ALA A 69 -3.76 20.34 13.26
CA ALA A 69 -2.92 20.61 12.10
C ALA A 69 -3.64 21.45 11.02
N VAL A 70 -4.95 21.22 10.85
CA VAL A 70 -5.78 22.01 9.93
C VAL A 70 -6.00 23.42 10.49
N GLU A 71 -6.36 23.55 11.76
CA GLU A 71 -6.60 24.84 12.43
C GLU A 71 -5.36 25.75 12.41
N GLU A 72 -4.17 25.17 12.57
CA GLU A 72 -2.90 25.89 12.55
C GLU A 72 -2.30 26.06 11.13
N GLY A 73 -2.99 25.59 10.08
CA GLY A 73 -2.52 25.70 8.71
C GLY A 73 -1.26 24.89 8.42
N ARG A 74 -1.01 23.80 9.17
CA ARG A 74 0.18 22.93 9.02
C ARG A 74 -0.01 21.79 8.03
N ASN A 75 -1.15 21.72 7.36
CA ASN A 75 -1.43 20.77 6.31
C ASN A 75 -0.79 21.22 4.99
N SER A 76 -0.23 20.29 4.22
CA SER A 76 0.42 20.59 2.94
C SER A 76 -0.57 20.88 1.81
N GLY A 77 -1.85 20.48 1.99
CA GLY A 77 -2.90 20.57 0.98
C GLY A 77 -3.00 19.35 0.07
N PHE A 78 -2.07 18.40 0.18
CA PHE A 78 -2.11 17.13 -0.56
C PHE A 78 -2.85 16.03 0.18
N GLU A 79 -3.03 16.18 1.49
CA GLU A 79 -3.72 15.21 2.32
C GLU A 79 -5.21 15.15 2.02
N HIS A 80 -5.81 13.98 2.29
CA HIS A 80 -7.25 13.81 2.20
C HIS A 80 -7.97 14.80 3.13
N LYS A 81 -8.94 15.56 2.59
CA LYS A 81 -9.57 16.68 3.32
C LYS A 81 -10.50 16.24 4.44
N ASN A 82 -11.17 15.10 4.28
CA ASN A 82 -12.12 14.59 5.26
C ASN A 82 -11.39 13.83 6.36
N ILE A 83 -11.30 14.42 7.56
CA ILE A 83 -10.63 13.82 8.71
C ILE A 83 -11.31 12.53 9.15
N GLU A 84 -12.62 12.42 9.05
CA GLU A 84 -13.34 11.20 9.39
C GLU A 84 -12.87 10.00 8.52
N GLU A 85 -12.70 10.22 7.21
CA GLU A 85 -12.18 9.17 6.33
C GLU A 85 -10.71 8.83 6.62
N ARG A 86 -9.95 9.76 7.20
CA ARG A 86 -8.55 9.54 7.57
C ARG A 86 -8.39 8.66 8.80
N ILE A 87 -9.38 8.62 9.67
CA ILE A 87 -9.33 7.88 10.95
C ILE A 87 -10.24 6.65 10.99
N HIS A 88 -11.21 6.54 10.07
CA HIS A 88 -12.16 5.43 10.01
C HIS A 88 -11.95 4.58 8.75
N PRO A 89 -11.16 3.50 8.80
CA PRO A 89 -10.89 2.66 7.64
C PRO A 89 -12.14 2.11 6.95
N LYS A 90 -13.20 1.88 7.72
CA LYS A 90 -14.47 1.35 7.24
C LYS A 90 -15.27 2.34 6.38
N LEU A 91 -14.95 3.64 6.40
CA LEU A 91 -15.50 4.60 5.44
C LEU A 91 -14.90 4.40 4.03
N SER A 92 -13.67 3.89 3.96
CA SER A 92 -13.03 3.56 2.69
C SER A 92 -13.48 2.21 2.13
N LEU A 93 -13.68 1.21 3.00
CA LEU A 93 -14.20 -0.11 2.68
C LEU A 93 -15.03 -0.59 3.88
N SER A 94 -16.36 -0.52 3.78
CA SER A 94 -17.30 -0.77 4.91
C SER A 94 -17.11 -2.11 5.58
N SER A 95 -16.63 -3.03 4.83
CA SER A 95 -16.47 -4.43 5.18
C SER A 95 -15.04 -4.78 5.64
N ALA A 96 -14.13 -3.81 5.67
CA ALA A 96 -12.73 -4.03 6.04
C ALA A 96 -12.56 -4.64 7.44
N LYS A 97 -11.75 -5.68 7.54
CA LYS A 97 -11.33 -6.32 8.80
C LYS A 97 -9.83 -6.21 9.04
N THR A 98 -9.06 -6.22 7.97
CA THR A 98 -7.60 -6.23 8.04
C THR A 98 -7.04 -5.17 7.09
N ILE A 99 -6.03 -4.46 7.54
CA ILE A 99 -5.20 -3.59 6.71
C ILE A 99 -3.84 -4.26 6.55
N ILE A 100 -3.39 -4.42 5.31
CA ILE A 100 -2.05 -4.86 4.98
C ILE A 100 -1.24 -3.63 4.59
N SER A 101 -0.17 -3.36 5.29
CA SER A 101 0.79 -2.29 4.98
C SER A 101 1.99 -2.88 4.25
N ILE A 102 2.39 -2.29 3.15
CA ILE A 102 3.57 -2.70 2.39
C ILE A 102 4.58 -1.57 2.29
N ALA A 103 5.87 -1.94 2.23
CA ALA A 103 6.94 -1.02 1.90
C ALA A 103 7.90 -1.65 0.89
N VAL A 104 8.32 -0.84 -0.07
CA VAL A 104 9.26 -1.22 -1.12
C VAL A 104 10.50 -0.35 -1.01
N ALA A 105 11.67 -0.97 -0.87
CA ALA A 105 12.93 -0.25 -0.85
C ALA A 105 13.30 0.23 -2.27
N TYR A 106 13.86 1.45 -2.34
CA TYR A 106 14.39 2.04 -3.58
C TYR A 106 15.88 2.40 -3.42
N PRO A 107 16.77 1.41 -3.27
CA PRO A 107 18.18 1.64 -2.97
C PRO A 107 18.97 2.08 -4.22
N HIS A 108 18.58 3.20 -4.83
CA HIS A 108 19.27 3.71 -6.02
C HIS A 108 20.44 4.61 -5.64
N LYS A 109 21.58 4.39 -6.33
CA LYS A 109 22.75 5.27 -6.27
C LYS A 109 23.00 5.85 -7.66
N LEU A 110 23.40 7.11 -7.71
CA LEU A 110 23.86 7.70 -8.97
C LEU A 110 25.09 6.93 -9.49
N LYS A 111 25.07 6.51 -10.75
CA LYS A 111 26.23 5.90 -11.41
C LYS A 111 27.42 6.86 -11.49
N GLN A 112 27.12 8.15 -11.67
CA GLN A 112 28.10 9.21 -11.68
C GLN A 112 27.63 10.37 -10.81
N GLN A 113 28.50 10.93 -10.00
CA GLN A 113 28.19 12.14 -9.26
C GLN A 113 28.12 13.34 -10.21
N PRO A 114 27.14 14.25 -10.06
CA PRO A 114 27.08 15.46 -10.84
C PRO A 114 28.38 16.29 -10.65
N GLN A 115 28.88 16.86 -11.72
CA GLN A 115 30.02 17.74 -11.62
C GLN A 115 29.74 18.93 -10.69
N LYS A 116 30.70 19.28 -9.83
CA LYS A 116 30.59 20.46 -8.99
C LYS A 116 30.55 21.70 -9.89
N THR A 117 29.58 22.56 -9.69
CA THR A 117 29.44 23.84 -10.39
C THR A 117 29.46 24.99 -9.38
N ALA A 118 29.72 26.20 -9.85
CA ALA A 118 29.64 27.40 -9.02
C ALA A 118 28.21 27.71 -8.54
N TYR A 119 27.20 27.13 -9.18
CA TYR A 119 25.80 27.35 -8.84
C TYR A 119 25.30 26.34 -7.81
N LYS A 120 24.47 26.81 -6.87
CA LYS A 120 23.75 25.95 -5.94
C LYS A 120 22.75 25.09 -6.73
N ARG A 121 22.77 23.78 -6.51
CA ARG A 121 21.84 22.83 -7.14
C ARG A 121 21.06 22.07 -6.07
N GLY A 122 19.78 21.88 -6.32
CA GLY A 122 18.96 20.91 -5.57
C GLY A 122 19.28 19.48 -6.00
N LYS A 123 18.82 18.52 -5.20
CA LYS A 123 18.85 17.09 -5.54
C LYS A 123 17.43 16.56 -5.49
N PHE A 124 17.04 15.82 -6.50
CA PHE A 124 15.82 15.02 -6.43
C PHE A 124 16.05 13.78 -5.57
N THR A 125 15.04 13.40 -4.83
CA THR A 125 15.07 12.16 -4.03
C THR A 125 15.06 10.92 -4.95
N PRO A 126 15.70 9.81 -4.56
CA PRO A 126 15.77 8.62 -5.42
C PRO A 126 14.42 8.03 -5.83
N ASN A 127 13.36 8.24 -5.05
CA ASN A 127 12.02 7.78 -5.39
C ASN A 127 11.41 8.49 -6.61
N SER A 128 11.96 9.65 -7.00
CA SER A 128 11.54 10.39 -8.21
C SER A 128 12.40 10.08 -9.45
N TRP A 129 13.34 9.11 -9.34
CA TRP A 129 14.18 8.72 -10.47
C TRP A 129 13.56 7.54 -11.24
N GLY A 130 13.28 7.73 -12.50
CA GLY A 130 12.75 6.68 -13.40
C GLY A 130 11.23 6.64 -13.42
N LEU A 131 10.66 5.44 -13.21
CA LEU A 131 9.22 5.27 -13.19
C LEU A 131 8.61 5.89 -11.92
N ASP A 132 7.44 6.48 -12.08
CA ASP A 132 6.65 6.98 -10.97
C ASP A 132 6.32 5.82 -9.99
N TYR A 133 6.66 6.03 -8.72
CA TYR A 133 6.48 5.01 -7.68
C TYR A 133 5.01 4.63 -7.46
N HIS A 134 4.05 5.49 -7.81
CA HIS A 134 2.64 5.15 -7.74
C HIS A 134 2.31 3.96 -8.64
N TYR A 135 2.82 3.95 -9.88
CA TYR A 135 2.62 2.81 -10.79
C TYR A 135 3.31 1.55 -10.29
N VAL A 136 4.52 1.69 -9.76
CA VAL A 136 5.29 0.55 -9.24
C VAL A 136 4.59 -0.09 -8.04
N LEU A 137 4.10 0.73 -7.11
CA LEU A 137 3.40 0.24 -5.91
C LEU A 137 2.01 -0.31 -6.26
N GLN A 138 1.29 0.34 -7.18
CA GLN A 138 -0.02 -0.15 -7.62
C GLN A 138 0.07 -1.50 -8.33
N ASP A 139 1.08 -1.72 -9.18
CA ASP A 139 1.34 -3.03 -9.79
C ASP A 139 1.58 -4.10 -8.72
N LYS A 140 2.44 -3.82 -7.74
CA LYS A 140 2.71 -4.75 -6.64
C LYS A 140 1.47 -5.04 -5.80
N LEU A 141 0.64 -4.03 -5.51
CA LEU A 141 -0.63 -4.23 -4.79
C LEU A 141 -1.60 -5.10 -5.59
N ASN A 142 -1.74 -4.85 -6.89
CA ASN A 142 -2.61 -5.65 -7.76
C ASN A 142 -2.15 -7.11 -7.83
N ARG A 143 -0.86 -7.35 -7.95
CA ARG A 143 -0.28 -8.71 -7.95
C ARG A 143 -0.44 -9.40 -6.60
N LEU A 144 -0.26 -8.67 -5.50
CA LEU A 144 -0.51 -9.18 -4.15
C LEU A 144 -1.98 -9.55 -3.97
N ALA A 145 -2.90 -8.68 -4.43
CA ALA A 145 -4.33 -8.92 -4.36
C ALA A 145 -4.75 -10.16 -5.15
N ALA A 146 -4.29 -10.28 -6.39
CA ALA A 146 -4.59 -11.44 -7.24
C ALA A 146 -4.14 -12.75 -6.57
N GLY A 147 -2.92 -12.79 -6.01
CA GLY A 147 -2.44 -13.98 -5.33
C GLY A 147 -3.19 -14.27 -4.02
N ILE A 148 -3.66 -13.26 -3.29
CA ILE A 148 -4.51 -13.48 -2.10
C ILE A 148 -5.88 -14.02 -2.53
N GLU A 149 -6.46 -13.52 -3.62
CA GLU A 149 -7.73 -14.00 -4.16
C GLU A 149 -7.67 -15.49 -4.53
N GLU A 150 -6.54 -15.95 -5.07
CA GLU A 150 -6.30 -17.38 -5.33
C GLU A 150 -6.24 -18.23 -4.04
N MET A 151 -5.76 -17.64 -2.93
CA MET A 151 -5.61 -18.32 -1.64
C MET A 151 -6.90 -18.31 -0.81
N THR A 152 -7.82 -17.39 -1.07
CA THR A 152 -9.02 -17.19 -0.26
C THR A 152 -10.26 -17.10 -1.13
N ARG A 153 -11.37 -17.61 -0.62
CA ARG A 153 -12.70 -17.36 -1.22
C ARG A 153 -13.27 -16.07 -0.63
N ASP A 154 -14.09 -15.37 -1.41
CA ASP A 154 -14.81 -14.17 -0.97
C ASP A 154 -13.87 -13.03 -0.53
N PHE A 155 -12.99 -12.63 -1.42
CA PHE A 155 -12.02 -11.57 -1.21
C PHE A 155 -12.49 -10.25 -1.85
N GLU A 156 -12.49 -9.20 -1.08
CA GLU A 156 -12.72 -7.82 -1.52
C GLU A 156 -11.60 -6.94 -0.99
N TYR A 157 -11.11 -6.02 -1.78
CA TYR A 157 -10.04 -5.14 -1.36
C TYR A 157 -10.15 -3.72 -1.93
N LYS A 158 -9.51 -2.78 -1.25
CA LYS A 158 -9.25 -1.44 -1.74
C LYS A 158 -7.76 -1.14 -1.60
N GLY A 159 -7.06 -1.00 -2.74
CA GLY A 159 -5.66 -0.59 -2.79
C GLY A 159 -5.54 0.92 -2.66
N MET A 160 -4.55 1.39 -1.90
CA MET A 160 -4.23 2.81 -1.73
C MET A 160 -2.72 2.99 -1.83
N VAL A 161 -2.29 3.96 -2.63
CA VAL A 161 -0.89 4.36 -2.75
C VAL A 161 -0.84 5.87 -2.57
N ASP A 162 -0.26 6.34 -1.46
CA ASP A 162 -0.02 7.74 -1.11
C ASP A 162 -1.27 8.65 -1.10
N THR A 163 -2.10 8.58 -2.11
CA THR A 163 -3.34 9.40 -2.26
C THR A 163 -4.56 8.79 -1.56
N GLY A 164 -4.38 7.77 -0.72
CA GLY A 164 -5.44 7.17 0.06
C GLY A 164 -5.94 8.08 1.19
N ALA A 165 -7.14 7.78 1.73
CA ALA A 165 -7.69 8.57 2.81
C ALA A 165 -6.92 8.38 4.14
N LEU A 166 -6.48 7.16 4.44
CA LEU A 166 -5.85 6.85 5.73
C LEU A 166 -4.45 7.48 5.89
N VAL A 167 -4.05 7.68 7.14
CA VAL A 167 -2.71 8.19 7.47
C VAL A 167 -1.69 7.05 7.38
N ASP A 168 -0.92 6.99 6.29
CA ASP A 168 0.00 5.89 5.95
C ASP A 168 1.00 5.58 7.07
N THR A 169 1.57 6.60 7.69
CA THR A 169 2.54 6.43 8.79
C THR A 169 1.92 5.79 10.03
N ALA A 170 0.68 6.16 10.36
CA ALA A 170 -0.04 5.57 11.49
C ALA A 170 -0.44 4.11 11.22
N VAL A 171 -0.85 3.82 9.98
CA VAL A 171 -1.12 2.44 9.56
C VAL A 171 0.14 1.60 9.61
N ALA A 172 1.25 2.10 9.06
CA ALA A 172 2.53 1.39 9.07
C ALA A 172 3.02 1.13 10.50
N GLN A 173 2.94 2.12 11.38
CA GLN A 173 3.31 1.99 12.80
C GLN A 173 2.49 0.89 13.50
N ARG A 174 1.17 0.86 13.27
CA ARG A 174 0.28 -0.13 13.90
C ARG A 174 0.44 -1.54 13.29
N ALA A 175 0.92 -1.62 12.06
CA ALA A 175 1.15 -2.88 11.36
C ALA A 175 2.52 -3.53 11.68
N GLY A 176 3.45 -2.83 12.32
CA GLY A 176 4.81 -3.27 12.68
C GLY A 176 5.80 -2.84 11.61
#